data_8038eee09ec5cc107cf02c518030d111
#
_entry.id   8038eee09ec5cc107cf02c518030d111
#
_cell.length_a   1.000
_cell.length_b   1.000
_cell.length_c   1.000
_cell.angle_alpha   90.00
_cell.angle_beta   90.00
_cell.angle_gamma   90.00
#
_symmetry.space_group_name_H-M   'P 1'
#
loop_
_entity.id
_entity.type
_entity.pdbx_description
1 polymer ?
#
loop_
_entity_poly.entity_id
_entity_poly.type
_entity_poly.pdbx_seq_one_letter_code
_entity_poly.pdbx_strand_id
1 'polypeptide(L)'
;MTRLTILGVGSAIAALAAGLGTAPAARADVLEVSYGGHRWIAGGGTDSFGETSDAGADAAGIEVPAAALADSGMPRLAIPAAYTEKVRELSARFDLSPALIEALVWQESRWRANAVSPAGARGLAQLMPGTAREMGVDPSDPYANLEGGARYLRAQLDRFDGDVEKALAAYNAGPGRVIAAGGIPRIRETQHYVTAIFGRLSDHSRR
;
A
#
# COMPACT_ATOMS: atom_id res chain seq x y z
N MET A 1 -17.65 35.05 54.17
CA MET A 1 -16.39 35.04 54.94
C MET A 1 -16.28 33.69 55.61
N THR A 2 -15.43 32.82 55.16
CA THR A 2 -14.84 31.72 55.96
C THR A 2 -13.83 31.02 55.07
N ARG A 3 -12.55 31.21 55.36
CA ARG A 3 -11.42 30.53 54.71
C ARG A 3 -11.30 29.12 55.28
N LEU A 4 -11.19 28.13 54.45
CA LEU A 4 -10.81 26.76 54.84
C LEU A 4 -9.38 26.48 54.36
N THR A 5 -8.47 26.36 55.32
CA THR A 5 -7.07 25.99 55.15
C THR A 5 -6.99 24.44 55.25
N ILE A 6 -6.45 23.77 54.25
CA ILE A 6 -6.15 22.34 54.34
C ILE A 6 -4.64 22.16 54.42
N LEU A 7 -4.22 21.52 55.50
CA LEU A 7 -2.84 21.13 55.80
C LEU A 7 -2.38 20.03 54.85
N GLY A 8 -1.14 20.11 54.38
CA GLY A 8 -0.46 19.09 53.67
C GLY A 8 0.00 17.93 54.60
N VAL A 9 -0.17 16.72 54.12
CA VAL A 9 0.42 15.51 54.71
C VAL A 9 1.56 15.06 53.76
N GLY A 10 2.79 15.21 54.23
CA GLY A 10 3.97 14.68 53.58
C GLY A 10 4.04 13.16 53.78
N SER A 11 4.13 12.41 52.72
CA SER A 11 4.53 11.01 52.74
C SER A 11 5.90 10.85 52.12
N ALA A 12 6.84 10.45 52.95
CA ALA A 12 8.18 10.02 52.54
C ALA A 12 8.07 8.67 51.81
N ILE A 13 8.52 8.59 50.55
CA ILE A 13 8.69 7.33 49.83
C ILE A 13 10.18 6.98 49.83
N ALA A 14 10.50 5.88 50.48
CA ALA A 14 11.82 5.28 50.48
C ALA A 14 12.19 4.76 49.07
N ALA A 15 13.31 5.23 48.55
CA ALA A 15 13.85 4.74 47.28
C ALA A 15 14.49 3.37 47.47
N LEU A 16 13.87 2.35 46.92
CA LEU A 16 14.47 1.01 46.79
C LEU A 16 15.23 1.00 45.45
N ALA A 17 16.54 1.07 45.48
CA ALA A 17 17.40 0.91 44.29
C ALA A 17 17.45 -0.55 43.89
N ALA A 18 16.60 -0.96 42.96
CA ALA A 18 16.74 -2.23 42.25
C ALA A 18 17.62 -1.99 41.01
N GLY A 19 18.76 -2.65 40.95
CA GLY A 19 19.67 -2.60 39.79
C GLY A 19 19.01 -3.13 38.53
N LEU A 20 18.65 -2.21 37.64
CA LEU A 20 18.25 -2.56 36.29
C LEU A 20 19.52 -2.80 35.45
N GLY A 21 19.82 -4.07 35.20
CA GLY A 21 20.78 -4.45 34.18
C GLY A 21 20.34 -3.86 32.84
N THR A 22 21.20 -3.05 32.25
CA THR A 22 20.98 -2.52 30.91
C THR A 22 21.07 -3.67 29.91
N ALA A 23 19.93 -4.12 29.41
CA ALA A 23 19.91 -4.99 28.23
C ALA A 23 20.54 -4.20 27.05
N PRO A 24 21.44 -4.80 26.26
CA PRO A 24 21.97 -4.13 25.08
C PRO A 24 20.81 -3.83 24.13
N ALA A 25 20.70 -2.56 23.74
CA ALA A 25 19.74 -2.16 22.71
C ALA A 25 20.01 -2.96 21.43
N ALA A 26 19.02 -3.70 20.97
CA ALA A 26 19.09 -4.37 19.69
C ALA A 26 19.24 -3.28 18.59
N ARG A 27 20.39 -3.27 17.93
CA ARG A 27 20.63 -2.39 16.80
C ARG A 27 20.04 -3.09 15.58
N ALA A 28 19.02 -2.49 15.00
CA ALA A 28 18.49 -2.93 13.73
C ALA A 28 19.18 -2.14 12.62
N ASP A 29 19.95 -2.83 11.78
CA ASP A 29 20.44 -2.26 10.54
C ASP A 29 19.29 -2.22 9.54
N VAL A 30 19.06 -1.08 8.92
CA VAL A 30 18.00 -0.88 7.93
C VAL A 30 18.62 -0.76 6.55
N LEU A 31 18.16 -1.59 5.62
CA LEU A 31 18.50 -1.48 4.20
C LEU A 31 17.52 -0.51 3.53
N GLU A 32 17.99 0.67 3.16
CA GLU A 32 17.22 1.61 2.34
C GLU A 32 17.41 1.27 0.87
N VAL A 33 16.31 0.95 0.18
CA VAL A 33 16.29 0.68 -1.26
C VAL A 33 15.57 1.83 -1.95
N SER A 34 16.31 2.64 -2.71
CA SER A 34 15.78 3.76 -3.51
C SER A 34 15.96 3.45 -5.00
N TYR A 35 15.25 4.18 -5.86
CA TYR A 35 15.24 3.99 -7.32
C TYR A 35 16.62 4.13 -8.04
N GLY A 36 17.69 4.37 -7.30
CA GLY A 36 19.06 4.51 -7.82
C GLY A 36 20.09 3.65 -7.10
N GLY A 37 19.71 2.75 -6.20
CA GLY A 37 20.63 1.90 -5.46
C GLY A 37 20.10 1.51 -4.09
N HIS A 38 20.90 0.74 -3.38
CA HIS A 38 20.62 0.33 -2.01
C HIS A 38 21.74 0.85 -1.10
N ARG A 39 21.40 1.23 0.12
CA ARG A 39 22.34 1.68 1.14
C ARG A 39 21.95 1.09 2.50
N TRP A 40 22.93 0.54 3.20
CA TRP A 40 22.78 0.16 4.59
C TRP A 40 22.85 1.41 5.49
N ILE A 41 21.84 1.62 6.31
CA ILE A 41 21.83 2.63 7.36
C ILE A 41 22.08 1.89 8.65
N ALA A 42 23.32 1.94 9.15
CA ALA A 42 23.64 1.43 10.48
C ALA A 42 23.00 2.34 11.53
N GLY A 43 22.29 1.76 12.50
CA GLY A 43 21.71 2.51 13.62
C GLY A 43 22.81 3.19 14.44
N GLY A 44 22.77 4.52 14.41
CA GLY A 44 23.77 5.47 14.83
C GLY A 44 24.60 5.17 16.06
N GLY A 45 25.90 5.25 15.88
CA GLY A 45 26.89 5.65 16.86
C GLY A 45 27.57 6.86 16.31
N THR A 46 27.46 7.98 17.02
CA THR A 46 28.34 9.14 16.82
C THR A 46 29.75 8.69 17.17
N ASP A 47 30.64 8.61 16.16
CA ASP A 47 32.01 9.07 16.32
C ASP A 47 32.82 8.84 15.04
N SER A 48 33.47 9.94 14.67
CA SER A 48 34.71 10.11 13.87
C SER A 48 34.66 9.73 12.38
N PHE A 49 34.65 10.79 11.62
CA PHE A 49 35.24 10.90 10.29
C PHE A 49 36.70 10.39 10.31
N GLY A 50 36.96 9.34 9.57
CA GLY A 50 38.29 8.87 9.21
C GLY A 50 38.39 8.86 7.70
N GLU A 51 39.37 9.61 7.19
CA GLU A 51 39.70 9.83 5.81
C GLU A 51 39.96 8.54 5.01
N THR A 52 39.47 8.56 3.83
CA THR A 52 39.94 7.93 2.57
C THR A 52 41.23 7.10 2.64
N SER A 53 41.08 5.83 2.30
CA SER A 53 42.13 5.09 1.63
C SER A 53 41.59 4.49 0.34
N ASP A 54 42.06 5.04 -0.75
CA ASP A 54 42.04 4.49 -2.10
C ASP A 54 42.73 3.12 -2.04
N ALA A 55 41.97 2.06 -2.13
CA ALA A 55 42.49 0.72 -2.41
C ALA A 55 41.53 0.11 -3.42
N GLY A 56 41.99 0.17 -4.68
CA GLY A 56 41.40 -0.62 -5.75
C GLY A 56 41.37 -2.10 -5.33
N ALA A 57 40.18 -2.56 -4.96
CA ALA A 57 39.90 -3.98 -4.84
C ALA A 57 39.10 -4.37 -6.08
N ASP A 58 39.74 -5.20 -6.90
CA ASP A 58 39.13 -5.99 -7.96
C ASP A 58 37.74 -6.47 -7.49
N ALA A 59 36.72 -5.88 -8.10
CA ALA A 59 35.38 -6.44 -8.06
C ALA A 59 35.41 -7.73 -8.89
N ALA A 60 35.97 -8.79 -8.32
CA ALA A 60 35.75 -10.14 -8.82
C ALA A 60 34.22 -10.31 -8.92
N GLY A 61 33.72 -10.35 -10.15
CA GLY A 61 32.32 -10.41 -10.46
C GLY A 61 31.65 -11.53 -9.65
N ILE A 62 30.90 -11.13 -8.63
CA ILE A 62 29.97 -12.04 -7.98
C ILE A 62 28.88 -12.27 -9.02
N GLU A 63 29.02 -13.35 -9.77
CA GLU A 63 28.00 -13.83 -10.70
C GLU A 63 26.81 -14.28 -9.84
N VAL A 64 25.87 -13.34 -9.60
CA VAL A 64 24.62 -13.66 -8.90
C VAL A 64 23.83 -14.57 -9.83
N PRO A 65 23.59 -15.84 -9.46
CA PRO A 65 22.84 -16.75 -10.31
C PRO A 65 21.50 -16.13 -10.68
N ALA A 66 21.09 -16.22 -11.95
CA ALA A 66 19.81 -15.69 -12.43
C ALA A 66 18.60 -16.18 -11.59
N ALA A 67 18.71 -17.37 -11.00
CA ALA A 67 17.75 -17.91 -10.05
C ALA A 67 17.66 -17.13 -8.72
N ALA A 68 18.76 -16.51 -8.27
CA ALA A 68 18.77 -15.68 -7.06
C ALA A 68 18.21 -14.27 -7.30
N LEU A 69 18.25 -13.80 -8.55
CA LEU A 69 17.60 -12.55 -8.95
C LEU A 69 16.10 -12.74 -9.20
N ALA A 70 15.64 -13.98 -9.42
CA ALA A 70 14.24 -14.29 -9.66
C ALA A 70 13.40 -14.38 -8.39
N ASP A 71 14.02 -14.46 -7.22
CA ASP A 71 13.32 -14.61 -5.93
C ASP A 71 13.61 -13.41 -5.00
N SER A 72 13.45 -12.22 -5.54
CA SER A 72 13.45 -11.00 -4.74
C SER A 72 12.13 -10.85 -3.99
N GLY A 73 11.81 -11.77 -3.07
CA GLY A 73 10.77 -11.66 -2.02
C GLY A 73 9.50 -10.83 -2.26
N MET A 74 9.28 -10.38 -3.48
CA MET A 74 8.05 -9.69 -3.87
C MET A 74 6.94 -10.73 -3.92
N PRO A 75 5.86 -10.56 -3.19
CA PRO A 75 4.70 -11.45 -3.29
C PRO A 75 4.33 -11.58 -4.75
N ARG A 76 4.29 -12.81 -5.27
CA ARG A 76 3.87 -13.07 -6.65
C ARG A 76 2.42 -12.63 -6.78
N LEU A 77 2.22 -11.42 -7.28
CA LEU A 77 0.90 -10.92 -7.64
C LEU A 77 0.33 -11.85 -8.72
N ALA A 78 -0.93 -12.26 -8.56
CA ALA A 78 -1.60 -13.12 -9.52
C ALA A 78 -2.05 -12.35 -10.77
N ILE A 79 -1.17 -11.50 -11.31
CA ILE A 79 -1.39 -10.73 -12.54
C ILE A 79 -1.07 -11.64 -13.73
N PRO A 80 -1.99 -11.84 -14.66
CA PRO A 80 -1.68 -12.56 -15.90
C PRO A 80 -0.55 -11.88 -16.68
N ALA A 81 0.36 -12.67 -17.24
CA ALA A 81 1.55 -12.18 -17.93
C ALA A 81 1.26 -11.10 -18.99
N ALA A 82 0.13 -11.23 -19.71
CA ALA A 82 -0.31 -10.24 -20.70
C ALA A 82 -0.53 -8.85 -20.12
N TYR A 83 -0.82 -8.70 -18.82
CA TYR A 83 -1.15 -7.42 -18.20
C TYR A 83 -0.08 -6.90 -17.23
N THR A 84 0.97 -7.67 -16.96
CA THR A 84 2.01 -7.31 -15.98
C THR A 84 2.66 -5.98 -16.30
N GLU A 85 3.05 -5.77 -17.55
CA GLU A 85 3.70 -4.52 -17.99
C GLU A 85 2.74 -3.34 -17.89
N LYS A 86 1.48 -3.52 -18.33
CA LYS A 86 0.47 -2.47 -18.22
C LYS A 86 0.17 -2.09 -16.77
N VAL A 87 0.08 -3.06 -15.88
CA VAL A 87 -0.12 -2.78 -14.45
C VAL A 87 1.06 -1.98 -13.88
N ARG A 88 2.31 -2.30 -14.26
CA ARG A 88 3.49 -1.54 -13.83
C ARG A 88 3.47 -0.10 -14.36
N GLU A 89 3.13 0.10 -15.63
CA GLU A 89 2.92 1.43 -16.22
C GLU A 89 1.88 2.23 -15.45
N LEU A 90 0.70 1.63 -15.21
CA LEU A 90 -0.41 2.30 -14.54
C LEU A 90 -0.12 2.60 -13.07
N SER A 91 0.60 1.70 -12.40
CA SER A 91 1.09 1.89 -11.03
C SER A 91 1.96 3.14 -10.92
N ALA A 92 2.95 3.27 -11.79
CA ALA A 92 3.82 4.46 -11.82
C ALA A 92 3.07 5.73 -12.21
N ARG A 93 2.17 5.64 -13.19
CA ARG A 93 1.46 6.81 -13.74
C ARG A 93 0.40 7.38 -12.80
N PHE A 94 -0.28 6.52 -12.04
CA PHE A 94 -1.38 6.92 -11.16
C PHE A 94 -1.04 6.83 -9.68
N ASP A 95 0.22 6.58 -9.34
CA ASP A 95 0.68 6.42 -7.96
C ASP A 95 -0.21 5.42 -7.18
N LEU A 96 -0.36 4.21 -7.74
CA LEU A 96 -1.11 3.11 -7.17
C LEU A 96 -0.18 1.91 -6.98
N SER A 97 -0.25 1.22 -5.84
CA SER A 97 0.52 -0.01 -5.71
C SER A 97 0.05 -1.08 -6.71
N PRO A 98 0.96 -1.86 -7.32
CA PRO A 98 0.57 -2.98 -8.19
C PRO A 98 -0.36 -3.97 -7.50
N ALA A 99 -0.18 -4.17 -6.18
CA ALA A 99 -1.03 -5.02 -5.37
C ALA A 99 -2.47 -4.49 -5.27
N LEU A 100 -2.65 -3.18 -5.16
CA LEU A 100 -3.97 -2.57 -5.10
C LEU A 100 -4.70 -2.71 -6.45
N ILE A 101 -3.99 -2.49 -7.57
CA ILE A 101 -4.56 -2.69 -8.91
C ILE A 101 -4.94 -4.18 -9.10
N GLU A 102 -4.06 -5.08 -8.69
CA GLU A 102 -4.31 -6.52 -8.76
C GLU A 102 -5.54 -6.93 -7.96
N ALA A 103 -5.62 -6.51 -6.70
CA ALA A 103 -6.72 -6.83 -5.81
C ALA A 103 -8.06 -6.29 -6.32
N LEU A 104 -8.06 -5.06 -6.86
CA LEU A 104 -9.22 -4.46 -7.49
C LEU A 104 -9.69 -5.30 -8.69
N VAL A 105 -8.83 -5.55 -9.67
CA VAL A 105 -9.18 -6.26 -10.90
C VAL A 105 -9.60 -7.70 -10.63
N TRP A 106 -8.95 -8.33 -9.65
CA TRP A 106 -9.39 -9.65 -9.19
C TRP A 106 -10.80 -9.60 -8.61
N GLN A 107 -11.12 -8.63 -7.79
CA GLN A 107 -12.45 -8.48 -7.20
C GLN A 107 -13.50 -8.18 -8.26
N GLU A 108 -13.17 -7.36 -9.28
CA GLU A 108 -14.10 -6.96 -10.34
C GLU A 108 -14.39 -8.08 -11.34
N SER A 109 -13.38 -8.72 -11.87
CA SER A 109 -13.55 -9.64 -12.99
C SER A 109 -12.82 -10.97 -12.85
N ARG A 110 -11.92 -11.13 -11.86
CA ARG A 110 -10.92 -12.21 -11.79
C ARG A 110 -10.10 -12.30 -13.08
N TRP A 111 -9.68 -11.13 -13.58
CA TRP A 111 -8.91 -10.97 -14.81
C TRP A 111 -9.65 -11.45 -16.09
N ARG A 112 -10.96 -11.51 -16.08
CA ARG A 112 -11.75 -11.87 -17.28
C ARG A 112 -12.00 -10.63 -18.13
N ALA A 113 -11.26 -10.49 -19.24
CA ALA A 113 -11.34 -9.32 -20.13
C ALA A 113 -12.74 -9.07 -20.70
N ASN A 114 -13.50 -10.14 -20.95
CA ASN A 114 -14.84 -10.07 -21.54
C ASN A 114 -15.97 -10.13 -20.49
N ALA A 115 -15.67 -9.85 -19.21
CA ALA A 115 -16.68 -9.87 -18.17
C ALA A 115 -17.72 -8.77 -18.42
N VAL A 116 -18.99 -9.14 -18.29
CA VAL A 116 -20.13 -8.21 -18.32
C VAL A 116 -21.02 -8.51 -17.13
N SER A 117 -21.28 -7.50 -16.31
CA SER A 117 -22.18 -7.65 -15.16
C SER A 117 -23.65 -7.49 -15.58
N PRO A 118 -24.61 -7.97 -14.77
CA PRO A 118 -26.04 -7.72 -15.02
C PRO A 118 -26.41 -6.24 -15.10
N ALA A 119 -25.64 -5.38 -14.42
CA ALA A 119 -25.81 -3.93 -14.45
C ALA A 119 -25.17 -3.27 -15.67
N GLY A 120 -24.45 -4.03 -16.51
CA GLY A 120 -23.80 -3.55 -17.73
C GLY A 120 -22.37 -3.02 -17.53
N ALA A 121 -21.75 -3.25 -16.37
CA ALA A 121 -20.32 -2.99 -16.19
C ALA A 121 -19.49 -3.95 -17.06
N ARG A 122 -18.37 -3.49 -17.61
CA ARG A 122 -17.59 -4.21 -18.61
C ARG A 122 -16.11 -4.31 -18.29
N GLY A 123 -15.51 -5.41 -18.71
CA GLY A 123 -14.07 -5.62 -18.81
C GLY A 123 -13.39 -5.94 -17.49
N LEU A 124 -12.08 -5.85 -17.48
CA LEU A 124 -11.21 -6.21 -16.36
C LEU A 124 -11.52 -5.44 -15.08
N ALA A 125 -11.74 -4.13 -15.19
CA ALA A 125 -12.03 -3.23 -14.09
C ALA A 125 -13.53 -2.93 -13.91
N GLN A 126 -14.41 -3.65 -14.62
CA GLN A 126 -15.88 -3.56 -14.55
C GLN A 126 -16.39 -2.11 -14.61
N LEU A 127 -15.94 -1.37 -15.62
CA LEU A 127 -16.39 0.02 -15.79
C LEU A 127 -17.83 0.06 -16.29
N MET A 128 -18.66 0.85 -15.59
CA MET A 128 -19.97 1.22 -16.11
C MET A 128 -19.82 2.09 -17.37
N PRO A 129 -20.74 2.01 -18.34
CA PRO A 129 -20.65 2.81 -19.57
C PRO A 129 -20.52 4.32 -19.33
N GLY A 130 -21.13 4.84 -18.26
CA GLY A 130 -20.99 6.25 -17.85
C GLY A 130 -19.56 6.56 -17.42
N THR A 131 -19.01 5.73 -16.53
CA THR A 131 -17.64 5.85 -16.01
C THR A 131 -16.61 5.70 -17.14
N ALA A 132 -16.79 4.74 -18.05
CA ALA A 132 -15.90 4.57 -19.19
C ALA A 132 -15.83 5.84 -20.08
N ARG A 133 -16.99 6.47 -20.34
CA ARG A 133 -17.04 7.75 -21.07
C ARG A 133 -16.37 8.87 -20.30
N GLU A 134 -16.60 8.97 -18.99
CA GLU A 134 -15.97 9.98 -18.13
C GLU A 134 -14.44 9.81 -18.12
N MET A 135 -13.96 8.56 -18.08
CA MET A 135 -12.53 8.25 -18.13
C MET A 135 -11.94 8.31 -19.55
N GLY A 136 -12.76 8.49 -20.59
CA GLY A 136 -12.32 8.63 -21.98
C GLY A 136 -11.74 7.33 -22.56
N VAL A 137 -12.26 6.17 -22.16
CA VAL A 137 -11.76 4.85 -22.58
C VAL A 137 -12.83 4.00 -23.24
N ASP A 138 -12.40 3.11 -24.15
CA ASP A 138 -13.24 2.02 -24.64
C ASP A 138 -13.22 0.87 -23.61
N PRO A 139 -14.35 0.57 -22.96
CA PRO A 139 -14.39 -0.50 -21.98
C PRO A 139 -14.27 -1.91 -22.59
N SER A 140 -14.32 -2.04 -23.91
CA SER A 140 -14.16 -3.31 -24.62
C SER A 140 -12.69 -3.65 -24.90
N ASP A 141 -11.81 -2.66 -24.91
CA ASP A 141 -10.36 -2.85 -24.98
C ASP A 141 -9.83 -3.16 -23.57
N PRO A 142 -9.22 -4.35 -23.33
CA PRO A 142 -8.74 -4.72 -22.00
C PRO A 142 -7.70 -3.76 -21.42
N TYR A 143 -6.80 -3.22 -22.24
CA TYR A 143 -5.76 -2.30 -21.80
C TYR A 143 -6.32 -0.91 -21.49
N ALA A 144 -7.22 -0.41 -22.33
CA ALA A 144 -7.94 0.83 -22.07
C ALA A 144 -8.86 0.71 -20.85
N ASN A 145 -9.48 -0.45 -20.65
CA ASN A 145 -10.32 -0.74 -19.50
C ASN A 145 -9.52 -0.73 -18.19
N LEU A 146 -8.32 -1.37 -18.16
CA LEU A 146 -7.41 -1.29 -17.02
C LEU A 146 -6.99 0.15 -16.72
N GLU A 147 -6.65 0.92 -17.75
CA GLU A 147 -6.27 2.32 -17.59
C GLU A 147 -7.42 3.14 -17.02
N GLY A 148 -8.62 2.97 -17.57
CA GLY A 148 -9.83 3.65 -17.06
C GLY A 148 -10.11 3.31 -15.60
N GLY A 149 -9.95 2.03 -15.21
CA GLY A 149 -10.11 1.57 -13.84
C GLY A 149 -9.09 2.18 -12.89
N ALA A 150 -7.82 2.18 -13.27
CA ALA A 150 -6.76 2.80 -12.47
C ALA A 150 -6.98 4.32 -12.31
N ARG A 151 -7.32 5.01 -13.39
CA ARG A 151 -7.64 6.44 -13.38
C ARG A 151 -8.85 6.75 -12.50
N TYR A 152 -9.89 5.94 -12.58
CA TYR A 152 -11.09 6.12 -11.75
C TYR A 152 -10.80 5.87 -10.27
N LEU A 153 -10.00 4.84 -9.94
CA LEU A 153 -9.57 4.59 -8.56
C LEU A 153 -8.73 5.75 -8.03
N ARG A 154 -7.77 6.26 -8.80
CA ARG A 154 -6.98 7.44 -8.41
C ARG A 154 -7.88 8.64 -8.12
N ALA A 155 -8.84 8.92 -8.99
CA ALA A 155 -9.81 9.99 -8.78
C ALA A 155 -10.63 9.83 -7.49
N GLN A 156 -10.95 8.57 -7.09
CA GLN A 156 -11.61 8.35 -5.80
C GLN A 156 -10.64 8.56 -4.62
N LEU A 157 -9.39 8.10 -4.73
CA LEU A 157 -8.39 8.35 -3.69
C LEU A 157 -8.16 9.84 -3.49
N ASP A 158 -8.05 10.63 -4.58
CA ASP A 158 -7.89 12.09 -4.49
C ASP A 158 -9.12 12.75 -3.85
N ARG A 159 -10.31 12.26 -4.17
CA ARG A 159 -11.57 12.77 -3.61
C ARG A 159 -11.72 12.54 -2.11
N PHE A 160 -11.13 11.48 -1.60
CA PHE A 160 -11.22 11.08 -0.19
C PHE A 160 -9.88 11.19 0.55
N ASP A 161 -9.01 12.12 0.13
CA ASP A 161 -7.75 12.45 0.80
C ASP A 161 -6.84 11.23 1.05
N GLY A 162 -6.83 10.27 0.13
CA GLY A 162 -6.05 9.04 0.22
C GLY A 162 -6.68 7.92 1.07
N ASP A 163 -7.87 8.11 1.62
CA ASP A 163 -8.61 7.08 2.36
C ASP A 163 -9.00 5.93 1.42
N VAL A 164 -8.22 4.84 1.48
CA VAL A 164 -8.38 3.68 0.59
C VAL A 164 -9.74 2.99 0.80
N GLU A 165 -10.24 2.93 2.04
CA GLU A 165 -11.54 2.29 2.31
C GLU A 165 -12.68 3.05 1.64
N LYS A 166 -12.69 4.38 1.80
CA LYS A 166 -13.70 5.23 1.15
C LYS A 166 -13.55 5.23 -0.36
N ALA A 167 -12.32 5.25 -0.88
CA ALA A 167 -12.07 5.19 -2.31
C ALA A 167 -12.58 3.90 -2.95
N LEU A 168 -12.34 2.75 -2.33
CA LEU A 168 -12.85 1.46 -2.78
C LEU A 168 -14.39 1.38 -2.66
N ALA A 169 -14.94 1.88 -1.58
CA ALA A 169 -16.39 1.98 -1.42
C ALA A 169 -17.03 2.87 -2.50
N ALA A 170 -16.36 3.98 -2.86
CA ALA A 170 -16.79 4.89 -3.91
C ALA A 170 -16.64 4.29 -5.31
N TYR A 171 -15.59 3.50 -5.54
CA TYR A 171 -15.43 2.75 -6.78
C TYR A 171 -16.62 1.83 -7.03
N ASN A 172 -17.04 1.08 -6.02
CA ASN A 172 -18.15 0.11 -6.11
C ASN A 172 -19.53 0.79 -6.07
N ALA A 173 -19.78 1.65 -5.09
CA ALA A 173 -21.12 2.20 -4.82
C ALA A 173 -21.36 3.59 -5.44
N GLY A 174 -20.30 4.24 -5.91
CA GLY A 174 -20.32 5.64 -6.34
C GLY A 174 -20.01 6.62 -5.19
N PRO A 175 -19.26 7.71 -5.48
CA PRO A 175 -18.80 8.65 -4.45
C PRO A 175 -19.94 9.36 -3.71
N GLY A 176 -21.04 9.62 -4.36
CA GLY A 176 -22.20 10.29 -3.74
C GLY A 176 -22.74 9.52 -2.53
N ARG A 177 -22.79 8.19 -2.58
CA ARG A 177 -23.25 7.36 -1.45
C ARG A 177 -22.26 7.36 -0.29
N VAL A 178 -20.96 7.38 -0.58
CA VAL A 178 -19.90 7.45 0.44
C VAL A 178 -19.92 8.80 1.15
N ILE A 179 -20.07 9.88 0.40
CA ILE A 179 -20.19 11.25 0.94
C ILE A 179 -21.45 11.34 1.84
N ALA A 180 -22.58 10.89 1.35
CA ALA A 180 -23.85 10.93 2.12
C ALA A 180 -23.79 10.09 3.39
N ALA A 181 -23.02 8.99 3.40
CA ALA A 181 -22.84 8.13 4.57
C ALA A 181 -21.72 8.62 5.52
N GLY A 182 -20.89 9.57 5.11
CA GLY A 182 -19.70 9.98 5.84
C GLY A 182 -18.60 8.91 5.92
N GLY A 183 -18.73 7.83 5.12
CA GLY A 183 -17.83 6.66 5.14
C GLY A 183 -18.39 5.53 4.28
N ILE A 184 -18.00 4.28 4.58
CA ILE A 184 -18.52 3.11 3.85
C ILE A 184 -20.03 3.03 4.06
N PRO A 185 -20.86 3.07 2.99
CA PRO A 185 -22.30 3.03 3.11
C PRO A 185 -22.76 1.67 3.68
N ARG A 186 -23.93 1.66 4.34
CA ARG A 186 -24.55 0.43 4.88
C ARG A 186 -25.17 -0.43 3.76
N ILE A 187 -24.40 -0.63 2.68
CA ILE A 187 -24.73 -1.51 1.56
C ILE A 187 -23.87 -2.77 1.74
N ARG A 188 -24.52 -3.89 1.99
CA ARG A 188 -23.86 -5.16 2.30
C ARG A 188 -22.86 -5.57 1.21
N GLU A 189 -23.21 -5.39 -0.05
CA GLU A 189 -22.32 -5.65 -1.20
C GLU A 189 -21.04 -4.81 -1.12
N THR A 190 -21.16 -3.50 -0.89
CA THR A 190 -20.03 -2.58 -0.79
C THR A 190 -19.13 -2.89 0.40
N GLN A 191 -19.71 -3.24 1.55
CA GLN A 191 -18.95 -3.64 2.73
C GLN A 191 -18.13 -4.90 2.47
N HIS A 192 -18.75 -5.92 1.84
CA HIS A 192 -18.04 -7.14 1.45
C HIS A 192 -16.96 -6.88 0.39
N TYR A 193 -17.24 -5.98 -0.55
CA TYR A 193 -16.28 -5.59 -1.59
C TYR A 193 -15.00 -5.00 -0.98
N VAL A 194 -15.13 -4.02 -0.10
CA VAL A 194 -13.99 -3.41 0.60
C VAL A 194 -13.23 -4.45 1.42
N THR A 195 -13.93 -5.25 2.22
CA THR A 195 -13.31 -6.30 3.05
C THR A 195 -12.57 -7.33 2.21
N ALA A 196 -13.11 -7.75 1.06
CA ALA A 196 -12.47 -8.72 0.18
C ALA A 196 -11.16 -8.20 -0.43
N ILE A 197 -11.12 -6.92 -0.83
CA ILE A 197 -9.91 -6.31 -1.36
C ILE A 197 -8.84 -6.19 -0.27
N PHE A 198 -9.19 -5.73 0.94
CA PHE A 198 -8.24 -5.66 2.05
C PHE A 198 -7.72 -7.05 2.47
N GLY A 199 -8.58 -8.06 2.49
CA GLY A 199 -8.17 -9.45 2.73
C GLY A 199 -7.11 -9.91 1.72
N ARG A 200 -7.32 -9.62 0.43
CA ARG A 200 -6.37 -9.95 -0.62
C ARG A 200 -5.05 -9.19 -0.49
N LEU A 201 -5.09 -7.90 -0.15
CA LEU A 201 -3.89 -7.11 0.12
C LEU A 201 -3.08 -7.66 1.30
N SER A 202 -3.77 -8.07 2.37
CA SER A 202 -3.12 -8.69 3.54
C SER A 202 -2.45 -10.02 3.21
N ASP A 203 -3.02 -10.82 2.30
CA ASP A 203 -2.43 -12.08 1.85
C ASP A 203 -1.16 -11.85 1.02
N HIS A 204 -1.09 -10.74 0.27
CA HIS A 204 0.13 -10.35 -0.45
C HIS A 204 1.26 -9.92 0.48
N SER A 205 0.97 -9.32 1.62
CA SER A 205 1.98 -8.85 2.56
C SER A 205 2.54 -9.96 3.49
N ARG A 206 1.90 -11.13 3.52
CA ARG A 206 2.32 -12.27 4.37
C ARG A 206 3.15 -13.34 3.64
N ARG A 207 3.29 -13.21 2.33
CA ARG A 207 4.03 -14.16 1.48
C ARG A 207 5.39 -13.60 1.11
#